data_ea5ad1a2feac8b4ff9a5d6e3ebd24586
#
_entry.id   ea5ad1a2feac8b4ff9a5d6e3ebd24586
#
_cell.length_a   1.000
_cell.length_b   1.000
_cell.length_c   1.000
_cell.angle_alpha   90.00
_cell.angle_beta   90.00
_cell.angle_gamma   90.00
#
_symmetry.space_group_name_H-M   'P 1'
#
loop_
_entity.id
_entity.type
_entity.pdbx_description
1 polymer ?
#
loop_
_entity_poly.entity_id
_entity_poly.type
_entity_poly.pdbx_seq_one_letter_code
_entity_poly.pdbx_strand_id
1 'polypeptide(L)'
;FESEGRRTSRLRVSHAFHSPLMEPILDVFGQLAATLTFDSPRIPIVSNVTGELASADELRSPEYWVRHARHAVRFADGVRYLEAKNVTTFLELGPDAVLTALAQDCVSAPTGPHEAIALLPTTRRDRSEERELLTGLAGAHLRGMSVDWSAYLRNTDARRVDLPTYAFQRSRYWQESFTNAGANRDVTGAGQTSLDHPLLRACVSTPDGTLVLTGRLSVDSASWIADHSVLGSVLLPGTGLVELALRAGEEVGCGVLEELTLQAPLVLPEKAAVQVQVSVGADEGATGTRSVSVHSRPENAADAEWTLHAEGVLGARMPVPAFDLGVWPPVGAVAVSVEGAYERLAGQGYGYGPVFQGLRAAWQRGEEIFAEVVLPEGAGADAERFGVHPALLDAAMHAAMVAEGGDDGATFLPFSWNGVVLFAAGASSVRVRIVRRGRDELVLEVADGSGAAVLSVGSLVAREVSAEQLSPGGGDSLLRVEWGVVAGSGAGVGSFRWWGEVAGGGVVGSDAVVFVCPDVSG
;
A
#
# COMPACT_ATOMS: atom_id res chain seq x y z
N PHE A 1 40.08 22.41 -6.69
CA PHE A 1 38.87 21.60 -6.42
C PHE A 1 37.59 22.43 -6.47
N GLU A 2 37.52 23.61 -5.83
CA GLU A 2 36.33 24.48 -5.96
C GLU A 2 36.14 24.95 -7.40
N SER A 3 37.22 25.23 -8.12
CA SER A 3 37.15 25.58 -9.56
C SER A 3 36.66 24.41 -10.44
N GLU A 4 36.70 23.18 -9.94
CA GLU A 4 36.19 21.95 -10.58
C GLU A 4 34.77 21.60 -10.10
N GLY A 5 34.10 22.49 -9.33
CA GLY A 5 32.77 22.27 -8.77
C GLY A 5 32.73 21.25 -7.63
N ARG A 6 33.85 20.88 -7.05
CA ARG A 6 33.92 19.96 -5.93
C ARG A 6 33.70 20.69 -4.62
N ARG A 7 32.96 20.07 -3.73
CA ARG A 7 32.74 20.59 -2.38
C ARG A 7 34.01 20.46 -1.55
N THR A 8 34.51 21.57 -1.00
CA THR A 8 35.69 21.59 -0.15
C THR A 8 35.35 22.12 1.24
N SER A 9 36.11 21.65 2.25
CA SER A 9 36.02 22.15 3.62
C SER A 9 37.40 22.23 4.23
N ARG A 10 37.70 23.40 4.83
CA ARG A 10 38.99 23.61 5.50
C ARG A 10 38.94 22.94 6.89
N LEU A 11 39.92 22.08 7.14
CA LEU A 11 40.06 21.44 8.46
C LEU A 11 40.52 22.48 9.50
N ARG A 12 39.93 22.40 10.69
CA ARG A 12 40.31 23.20 11.87
C ARG A 12 41.35 22.44 12.70
N VAL A 13 42.58 22.42 12.24
CA VAL A 13 43.69 21.72 12.92
C VAL A 13 44.81 22.73 13.24
N SER A 14 45.55 22.47 14.33
CA SER A 14 46.68 23.29 14.75
C SER A 14 47.97 23.00 13.98
N HIS A 15 48.12 21.76 13.50
CA HIS A 15 49.31 21.25 12.80
C HIS A 15 48.88 20.38 11.63
N ALA A 16 49.74 20.34 10.61
CA ALA A 16 49.53 19.56 9.38
C ALA A 16 50.07 18.12 9.54
N PHE A 17 49.57 17.36 10.52
CA PHE A 17 49.87 15.95 10.66
C PHE A 17 49.64 15.19 9.34
N HIS A 18 50.36 14.08 9.17
CA HIS A 18 50.25 13.23 7.99
C HIS A 18 50.64 13.92 6.67
N SER A 19 51.56 14.89 6.75
CA SER A 19 52.05 15.64 5.60
C SER A 19 53.56 15.91 5.68
N PRO A 20 54.25 16.34 4.60
CA PRO A 20 55.64 16.78 4.61
C PRO A 20 55.99 17.86 5.63
N LEU A 21 55.01 18.64 6.07
CA LEU A 21 55.23 19.70 7.05
C LEU A 21 55.59 19.16 8.45
N MET A 22 55.43 17.86 8.68
CA MET A 22 55.88 17.21 9.93
C MET A 22 57.37 16.84 9.94
N GLU A 23 58.05 16.84 8.80
CA GLU A 23 59.46 16.44 8.69
C GLU A 23 60.41 17.08 9.71
N PRO A 24 60.28 18.41 10.01
CA PRO A 24 61.17 19.05 10.95
C PRO A 24 61.17 18.52 12.39
N ILE A 25 60.11 17.84 12.79
CA ILE A 25 59.98 17.26 14.14
C ILE A 25 60.24 15.77 14.24
N LEU A 26 60.35 15.06 13.11
CA LEU A 26 60.37 13.58 13.09
C LEU A 26 61.62 13.01 13.79
N ASP A 27 62.77 13.61 13.67
CA ASP A 27 63.99 13.16 14.34
C ASP A 27 63.86 13.25 15.86
N VAL A 28 63.37 14.40 16.35
CA VAL A 28 63.17 14.59 17.80
C VAL A 28 62.07 13.68 18.32
N PHE A 29 61.00 13.49 17.56
CA PHE A 29 59.91 12.58 17.88
C PHE A 29 60.42 11.12 17.92
N GLY A 30 61.23 10.69 16.95
CA GLY A 30 61.85 9.37 16.94
C GLY A 30 62.78 9.10 18.13
N GLN A 31 63.60 10.10 18.51
CA GLN A 31 64.47 10.01 19.71
C GLN A 31 63.60 9.86 20.96
N LEU A 32 62.55 10.62 21.10
CA LEU A 32 61.60 10.51 22.23
C LEU A 32 60.91 9.13 22.24
N ALA A 33 60.40 8.67 21.08
CA ALA A 33 59.74 7.39 20.96
C ALA A 33 60.67 6.23 21.33
N ALA A 34 61.97 6.32 21.01
CA ALA A 34 62.97 5.32 21.37
C ALA A 34 63.22 5.23 22.89
N THR A 35 62.84 6.24 23.67
CA THR A 35 62.90 6.17 25.14
C THR A 35 61.73 5.47 25.79
N LEU A 36 60.64 5.20 25.01
CA LEU A 36 59.43 4.58 25.52
C LEU A 36 59.50 3.05 25.35
N THR A 37 58.86 2.35 26.26
CA THR A 37 58.67 0.90 26.15
C THR A 37 57.29 0.63 25.56
N PHE A 38 57.24 -0.06 24.43
CA PHE A 38 56.02 -0.49 23.79
C PHE A 38 55.81 -1.98 24.03
N ASP A 39 54.70 -2.34 24.63
CA ASP A 39 54.28 -3.73 24.76
C ASP A 39 53.60 -4.25 23.49
N SER A 40 53.53 -5.56 23.37
CA SER A 40 52.75 -6.19 22.31
C SER A 40 51.29 -5.88 22.45
N PRO A 41 50.55 -5.55 21.40
CA PRO A 41 49.14 -5.24 21.49
C PRO A 41 48.35 -6.46 21.96
N ARG A 42 47.42 -6.25 22.87
CA ARG A 42 46.48 -7.28 23.39
C ARG A 42 45.28 -7.44 22.47
N ILE A 43 45.00 -6.42 21.69
CA ILE A 43 43.91 -6.38 20.71
C ILE A 43 44.56 -6.17 19.34
N PRO A 44 44.15 -6.93 18.31
CA PRO A 44 44.67 -6.72 16.96
C PRO A 44 44.41 -5.28 16.49
N ILE A 45 45.42 -4.67 15.87
CA ILE A 45 45.38 -3.28 15.39
C ILE A 45 45.56 -3.26 13.89
N VAL A 46 44.61 -2.66 13.17
CA VAL A 46 44.79 -2.33 11.76
C VAL A 46 45.54 -1.00 11.65
N SER A 47 46.68 -1.02 11.00
CA SER A 47 47.57 0.14 10.89
C SER A 47 46.99 1.21 9.95
N ASN A 48 46.96 2.44 10.39
CA ASN A 48 46.68 3.58 9.52
C ASN A 48 47.79 3.91 8.53
N VAL A 49 48.98 3.29 8.68
CA VAL A 49 50.10 3.45 7.72
C VAL A 49 49.96 2.52 6.53
N THR A 50 49.55 1.27 6.78
CA THR A 50 49.44 0.25 5.74
C THR A 50 48.01 -0.04 5.28
N GLY A 51 47.01 0.19 6.15
CA GLY A 51 45.62 -0.21 5.93
C GLY A 51 45.36 -1.69 6.22
N GLU A 52 46.33 -2.41 6.80
CA GLU A 52 46.30 -3.85 7.09
C GLU A 52 46.66 -4.14 8.55
N LEU A 53 46.50 -5.39 8.98
CA LEU A 53 46.87 -5.82 10.33
C LEU A 53 48.35 -5.56 10.59
N ALA A 54 48.63 -4.75 11.62
CA ALA A 54 50.01 -4.50 12.05
C ALA A 54 50.58 -5.67 12.86
N SER A 55 51.83 -5.97 12.65
CA SER A 55 52.55 -6.92 13.51
C SER A 55 52.94 -6.31 14.86
N ALA A 56 53.11 -7.14 15.88
CA ALA A 56 53.55 -6.67 17.19
C ALA A 56 54.93 -6.00 17.11
N ASP A 57 55.81 -6.48 16.26
CA ASP A 57 57.18 -5.94 16.10
C ASP A 57 57.14 -4.54 15.45
N GLU A 58 56.29 -4.35 14.44
CA GLU A 58 56.09 -3.02 13.87
C GLU A 58 55.60 -2.01 14.90
N LEU A 59 54.54 -2.36 15.68
CA LEU A 59 53.95 -1.45 16.66
C LEU A 59 54.87 -1.13 17.85
N ARG A 60 55.84 -1.98 18.13
CA ARG A 60 56.89 -1.76 19.16
C ARG A 60 58.06 -0.92 18.66
N SER A 61 58.18 -0.74 17.33
CA SER A 61 59.27 0.03 16.73
C SER A 61 58.96 1.54 16.80
N PRO A 62 59.91 2.36 17.33
CA PRO A 62 59.79 3.81 17.26
C PRO A 62 59.62 4.34 15.83
N GLU A 63 60.23 3.71 14.86
CA GLU A 63 60.17 4.07 13.44
C GLU A 63 58.75 3.94 12.87
N TYR A 64 57.95 2.99 13.39
CA TYR A 64 56.55 2.90 13.01
C TYR A 64 55.81 4.18 13.35
N TRP A 65 55.95 4.73 14.54
CA TRP A 65 55.27 5.92 15.02
C TRP A 65 55.74 7.18 14.30
N VAL A 66 57.03 7.25 13.94
CA VAL A 66 57.56 8.32 13.10
C VAL A 66 56.91 8.28 11.71
N ARG A 67 56.83 7.11 11.08
CA ARG A 67 56.11 6.96 9.80
C ARG A 67 54.64 7.29 9.93
N HIS A 68 54.00 6.88 11.02
CA HIS A 68 52.57 7.16 11.27
C HIS A 68 52.31 8.68 11.37
N ALA A 69 53.15 9.43 12.04
CA ALA A 69 53.03 10.89 12.11
C ALA A 69 53.18 11.60 10.74
N ARG A 70 53.96 11.02 9.84
CA ARG A 70 54.35 11.61 8.55
C ARG A 70 53.44 11.21 7.39
N HIS A 71 53.05 9.94 7.29
CA HIS A 71 52.33 9.41 6.15
C HIS A 71 50.83 9.62 6.23
N ALA A 72 50.18 9.63 5.07
CA ALA A 72 48.73 9.73 4.97
C ALA A 72 48.04 8.58 5.72
N VAL A 73 46.92 8.91 6.37
CA VAL A 73 46.07 7.93 7.06
C VAL A 73 45.30 7.11 6.04
N ARG A 74 45.54 5.81 6.01
CA ARG A 74 44.89 4.84 5.12
C ARG A 74 43.59 4.28 5.74
N PHE A 75 42.70 5.20 6.16
CA PHE A 75 41.45 4.87 6.86
C PHE A 75 40.52 3.97 6.00
N ALA A 76 40.31 4.38 4.75
CA ALA A 76 39.41 3.64 3.85
C ALA A 76 39.93 2.20 3.59
N ASP A 77 41.26 2.03 3.44
CA ASP A 77 41.83 0.70 3.25
C ASP A 77 41.70 -0.16 4.51
N GLY A 78 41.87 0.46 5.70
CA GLY A 78 41.66 -0.21 6.98
C GLY A 78 40.20 -0.66 7.20
N VAL A 79 39.23 0.16 6.84
CA VAL A 79 37.80 -0.22 6.91
C VAL A 79 37.49 -1.37 5.97
N ARG A 80 37.95 -1.31 4.72
CA ARG A 80 37.76 -2.39 3.73
C ARG A 80 38.49 -3.70 4.14
N TYR A 81 39.67 -3.58 4.74
CA TYR A 81 40.36 -4.74 5.30
C TYR A 81 39.56 -5.44 6.38
N LEU A 82 38.97 -4.66 7.32
CA LEU A 82 38.10 -5.19 8.38
C LEU A 82 36.83 -5.82 7.80
N GLU A 83 36.20 -5.18 6.83
CA GLU A 83 35.05 -5.72 6.12
C GLU A 83 35.37 -7.08 5.46
N ALA A 84 36.50 -7.17 4.77
CA ALA A 84 36.98 -8.42 4.16
C ALA A 84 37.31 -9.53 5.20
N LYS A 85 37.47 -9.15 6.47
CA LYS A 85 37.57 -10.06 7.62
C LYS A 85 36.23 -10.35 8.31
N ASN A 86 35.11 -10.00 7.67
CA ASN A 86 33.77 -10.20 8.18
C ASN A 86 33.46 -9.40 9.46
N VAL A 87 34.09 -8.26 9.67
CA VAL A 87 33.71 -7.32 10.72
C VAL A 87 32.44 -6.60 10.28
N THR A 88 31.35 -6.80 11.01
CA THR A 88 30.02 -6.23 10.70
C THR A 88 29.59 -5.14 11.67
N THR A 89 30.38 -4.87 12.71
CA THR A 89 30.08 -3.86 13.72
C THR A 89 31.30 -3.01 14.03
N PHE A 90 31.20 -1.72 13.82
CA PHE A 90 32.22 -0.73 14.11
C PHE A 90 31.71 0.20 15.22
N LEU A 91 32.46 0.31 16.30
CA LEU A 91 32.16 1.20 17.41
C LEU A 91 33.20 2.32 17.46
N GLU A 92 32.76 3.56 17.27
CA GLU A 92 33.63 4.72 17.38
C GLU A 92 33.72 5.19 18.83
N LEU A 93 34.94 5.14 19.40
CA LEU A 93 35.26 5.69 20.71
C LEU A 93 35.91 7.07 20.53
N GLY A 94 35.12 8.11 20.49
CA GLY A 94 35.61 9.47 20.23
C GLY A 94 34.62 10.55 20.61
N PRO A 95 35.02 11.82 20.61
CA PRO A 95 34.20 12.94 21.07
C PRO A 95 33.09 13.35 20.10
N ASP A 96 33.10 12.79 18.90
CA ASP A 96 32.12 13.10 17.85
C ASP A 96 32.01 11.90 16.88
N ALA A 97 31.00 11.84 16.05
CA ALA A 97 30.72 10.76 15.09
C ALA A 97 31.44 10.98 13.73
N VAL A 98 32.73 11.33 13.75
CA VAL A 98 33.47 11.67 12.52
C VAL A 98 33.89 10.44 11.75
N LEU A 99 34.43 9.42 12.45
CA LEU A 99 34.94 8.21 11.81
C LEU A 99 33.80 7.32 11.31
N THR A 100 32.69 7.25 12.02
CA THR A 100 31.49 6.52 11.57
C THR A 100 30.92 7.14 10.31
N ALA A 101 30.88 8.48 10.20
CA ALA A 101 30.45 9.17 8.98
C ALA A 101 31.40 8.88 7.79
N LEU A 102 32.72 8.90 8.01
CA LEU A 102 33.69 8.56 6.97
C LEU A 102 33.67 7.07 6.58
N ALA A 103 33.43 6.18 7.55
CA ALA A 103 33.34 4.74 7.31
C ALA A 103 32.13 4.38 6.44
N GLN A 104 31.03 5.14 6.53
CA GLN A 104 29.84 4.92 5.72
C GLN A 104 30.12 4.98 4.21
N ASP A 105 31.04 5.86 3.79
CA ASP A 105 31.45 5.98 2.38
C ASP A 105 32.48 4.90 1.97
N CYS A 106 33.01 4.12 2.93
CA CYS A 106 34.05 3.13 2.69
C CYS A 106 33.51 1.69 2.63
N VAL A 107 32.38 1.42 3.31
CA VAL A 107 31.77 0.09 3.37
C VAL A 107 30.94 -0.22 2.14
N SER A 108 30.83 -1.52 1.81
CA SER A 108 30.02 -1.99 0.68
C SER A 108 28.53 -1.81 0.94
N ALA A 109 27.77 -1.57 -0.12
CA ALA A 109 26.31 -1.56 0.00
C ALA A 109 25.79 -2.96 0.38
N PRO A 110 24.87 -3.06 1.37
CA PRO A 110 24.35 -4.37 1.78
C PRO A 110 23.57 -5.01 0.64
N THR A 111 23.78 -6.30 0.40
CA THR A 111 23.05 -7.10 -0.58
C THR A 111 21.81 -7.76 0.02
N GLY A 112 21.63 -7.66 1.36
CA GLY A 112 20.49 -8.19 2.09
C GLY A 112 20.30 -7.55 3.47
N PRO A 113 19.11 -7.70 4.09
CA PRO A 113 18.77 -7.03 5.36
C PRO A 113 19.65 -7.47 6.55
N HIS A 114 20.28 -8.63 6.49
CA HIS A 114 21.17 -9.16 7.53
C HIS A 114 22.66 -8.85 7.32
N GLU A 115 23.03 -8.29 6.18
CA GLU A 115 24.43 -7.98 5.82
C GLU A 115 24.82 -6.53 6.11
N ALA A 116 23.87 -5.71 6.59
CA ALA A 116 24.14 -4.31 6.88
C ALA A 116 25.19 -4.15 7.98
N ILE A 117 26.28 -3.44 7.65
CA ILE A 117 27.32 -3.07 8.60
C ILE A 117 26.78 -2.01 9.57
N ALA A 118 27.01 -2.23 10.87
CA ALA A 118 26.64 -1.26 11.91
C ALA A 118 27.80 -0.32 12.20
N LEU A 119 27.56 0.98 12.05
CA LEU A 119 28.50 2.05 12.39
C LEU A 119 27.93 2.79 13.61
N LEU A 120 28.52 2.58 14.77
CA LEU A 120 28.00 2.98 16.07
C LEU A 120 28.92 4.02 16.73
N PRO A 121 28.58 5.31 16.75
CA PRO A 121 29.30 6.29 17.54
C PRO A 121 28.90 6.19 19.01
N THR A 122 29.82 6.48 19.94
CA THR A 122 29.54 6.56 21.39
C THR A 122 29.22 7.97 21.85
N THR A 123 29.60 8.99 21.09
CA THR A 123 29.28 10.39 21.38
C THR A 123 29.01 11.13 20.09
N ARG A 124 28.26 12.23 20.21
CA ARG A 124 28.00 13.17 19.11
C ARG A 124 27.96 14.58 19.66
N ARG A 125 28.52 15.53 18.91
CA ARG A 125 28.46 16.93 19.26
C ARG A 125 27.01 17.40 19.43
N ASP A 126 26.78 18.26 20.41
CA ASP A 126 25.48 18.86 20.71
C ASP A 126 24.38 17.86 21.11
N ARG A 127 24.77 16.66 21.55
CA ARG A 127 23.87 15.65 22.11
C ARG A 127 24.29 15.23 23.50
N SER A 128 23.36 14.64 24.27
CA SER A 128 23.65 14.09 25.59
C SER A 128 24.64 12.93 25.45
N GLU A 129 25.84 13.07 26.03
CA GLU A 129 26.90 12.04 26.01
C GLU A 129 26.41 10.71 26.56
N GLU A 130 25.70 10.75 27.71
CA GLU A 130 25.18 9.55 28.33
C GLU A 130 24.20 8.81 27.43
N ARG A 131 23.29 9.54 26.79
CA ARG A 131 22.32 8.93 25.87
C ARG A 131 22.97 8.36 24.62
N GLU A 132 23.95 9.06 24.03
CA GLU A 132 24.66 8.57 22.86
C GLU A 132 25.51 7.34 23.21
N LEU A 133 26.20 7.33 24.37
CA LEU A 133 26.93 6.17 24.85
C LEU A 133 26.02 4.95 25.03
N LEU A 134 24.88 5.12 25.70
CA LEU A 134 23.90 4.06 25.88
C LEU A 134 23.37 3.54 24.54
N THR A 135 23.10 4.45 23.60
CA THR A 135 22.63 4.08 22.26
C THR A 135 23.68 3.25 21.50
N GLY A 136 24.95 3.66 21.57
CA GLY A 136 26.06 2.93 20.97
C GLY A 136 26.23 1.53 21.58
N LEU A 137 26.21 1.43 22.93
CA LEU A 137 26.28 0.16 23.65
C LEU A 137 25.08 -0.75 23.37
N ALA A 138 23.88 -0.20 23.35
CA ALA A 138 22.67 -0.96 23.00
C ALA A 138 22.73 -1.48 21.56
N GLY A 139 23.19 -0.65 20.61
CA GLY A 139 23.42 -1.05 19.23
C GLY A 139 24.42 -2.20 19.11
N ALA A 140 25.51 -2.13 19.85
CA ALA A 140 26.52 -3.19 19.90
C ALA A 140 25.96 -4.49 20.53
N HIS A 141 25.18 -4.36 21.61
CA HIS A 141 24.50 -5.49 22.26
C HIS A 141 23.52 -6.19 21.32
N LEU A 142 22.72 -5.45 20.56
CA LEU A 142 21.80 -5.99 19.56
C LEU A 142 22.52 -6.73 18.42
N ARG A 143 23.81 -6.45 18.22
CA ARG A 143 24.68 -7.15 17.29
C ARG A 143 25.42 -8.35 17.91
N GLY A 144 25.05 -8.75 19.12
CA GLY A 144 25.61 -9.92 19.82
C GLY A 144 26.84 -9.62 20.67
N MET A 145 27.27 -8.36 20.81
CA MET A 145 28.37 -8.02 21.72
C MET A 145 27.89 -8.10 23.17
N SER A 146 28.68 -8.78 24.02
CA SER A 146 28.39 -8.86 25.46
C SER A 146 28.69 -7.52 26.13
N VAL A 147 27.64 -6.90 26.70
CA VAL A 147 27.74 -5.67 27.49
C VAL A 147 27.41 -5.98 28.95
N ASP A 148 28.31 -5.61 29.87
CA ASP A 148 28.03 -5.75 31.30
C ASP A 148 27.15 -4.59 31.82
N TRP A 149 25.84 -4.74 31.61
CA TRP A 149 24.84 -3.78 32.06
C TRP A 149 24.84 -3.63 33.59
N SER A 150 25.23 -4.67 34.34
CA SER A 150 25.33 -4.61 35.78
C SER A 150 26.48 -3.70 36.24
N ALA A 151 27.60 -3.71 35.50
CA ALA A 151 28.70 -2.78 35.77
C ALA A 151 28.31 -1.34 35.46
N TYR A 152 27.57 -1.11 34.36
CA TYR A 152 27.07 0.23 34.03
C TYR A 152 26.11 0.77 35.10
N LEU A 153 25.19 -0.06 35.58
CA LEU A 153 24.15 0.36 36.53
C LEU A 153 24.63 0.38 38.00
N ARG A 154 25.81 -0.12 38.28
CA ARG A 154 26.31 -0.34 39.66
C ARG A 154 26.32 0.93 40.53
N ASN A 155 26.57 2.08 39.94
CA ASN A 155 26.68 3.36 40.65
C ASN A 155 25.43 4.23 40.47
N THR A 156 24.33 3.66 39.97
CA THR A 156 23.05 4.34 39.86
C THR A 156 22.07 3.82 40.91
N ASP A 157 20.98 4.56 41.15
CA ASP A 157 19.88 4.09 42.03
C ASP A 157 18.99 3.05 41.35
N ALA A 158 19.48 2.37 40.32
CA ALA A 158 18.74 1.38 39.55
C ALA A 158 18.32 0.20 40.43
N ARG A 159 17.05 -0.15 40.38
CA ARG A 159 16.46 -1.29 41.11
C ARG A 159 15.88 -2.26 40.09
N ARG A 160 15.98 -3.55 40.41
CA ARG A 160 15.28 -4.57 39.63
C ARG A 160 13.77 -4.36 39.79
N VAL A 161 13.06 -4.20 38.69
CA VAL A 161 11.61 -4.10 38.64
C VAL A 161 11.06 -5.25 37.83
N ASP A 162 9.88 -5.74 38.18
CA ASP A 162 9.17 -6.71 37.36
C ASP A 162 8.61 -5.99 36.12
N LEU A 163 8.98 -6.49 34.96
CA LEU A 163 8.45 -5.99 33.69
C LEU A 163 7.10 -6.68 33.40
N PRO A 164 6.18 -5.98 32.71
CA PRO A 164 5.01 -6.64 32.18
C PRO A 164 5.47 -7.81 31.29
N THR A 165 4.71 -8.89 31.32
CA THR A 165 4.95 -10.02 30.43
C THR A 165 4.84 -9.58 28.98
N TYR A 166 5.44 -10.35 28.06
CA TYR A 166 5.32 -10.12 26.62
C TYR A 166 3.86 -9.84 26.25
N ALA A 167 3.64 -8.75 25.53
CA ALA A 167 2.33 -8.42 25.00
C ALA A 167 2.00 -9.39 23.85
N PHE A 168 1.50 -10.58 24.22
CA PHE A 168 1.11 -11.57 23.22
C PHE A 168 0.07 -10.97 22.29
N GLN A 169 0.39 -10.94 21.01
CA GLN A 169 -0.60 -10.72 19.97
C GLN A 169 -1.53 -11.92 19.99
N ARG A 170 -2.69 -11.73 20.60
CA ARG A 170 -3.68 -12.80 20.75
C ARG A 170 -4.40 -12.98 19.43
N SER A 171 -3.89 -13.82 18.57
CA SER A 171 -4.63 -14.39 17.46
C SER A 171 -5.41 -15.61 17.95
N ARG A 172 -6.65 -15.74 17.56
CA ARG A 172 -7.45 -16.91 17.88
C ARG A 172 -7.00 -18.07 17.00
N TYR A 173 -6.08 -18.90 17.52
CA TYR A 173 -5.64 -20.15 16.88
C TYR A 173 -6.56 -21.33 17.20
N TRP A 174 -7.83 -21.07 17.50
CA TRP A 174 -8.79 -22.14 17.70
C TRP A 174 -8.99 -22.80 16.34
N GLN A 175 -8.75 -24.10 16.30
CA GLN A 175 -9.10 -24.90 15.13
C GLN A 175 -10.63 -24.76 14.96
N GLU A 176 -11.05 -24.01 13.96
CA GLU A 176 -12.46 -23.87 13.66
C GLU A 176 -13.01 -25.27 13.42
N SER A 177 -14.08 -25.60 14.13
CA SER A 177 -14.73 -26.93 14.06
C SER A 177 -14.85 -27.36 12.61
N PHE A 178 -14.68 -28.64 12.37
CA PHE A 178 -14.82 -29.28 11.04
C PHE A 178 -16.11 -28.95 10.28
N THR A 179 -17.07 -28.30 10.92
CA THR A 179 -18.26 -27.70 10.28
C THR A 179 -17.97 -26.45 9.48
N ASN A 180 -16.88 -25.67 9.81
CA ASN A 180 -16.38 -24.55 8.99
C ASN A 180 -15.10 -24.92 8.22
N ALA A 181 -14.53 -26.10 8.44
CA ALA A 181 -13.41 -26.66 7.67
C ALA A 181 -13.79 -26.99 6.21
N GLY A 182 -14.96 -26.57 5.75
CA GLY A 182 -15.30 -26.47 4.33
C GLY A 182 -14.50 -25.43 3.57
N ALA A 183 -13.80 -24.51 4.28
CA ALA A 183 -13.06 -23.44 3.64
C ALA A 183 -11.71 -23.86 3.02
N ASN A 184 -11.18 -25.02 3.38
CA ASN A 184 -9.92 -25.54 2.85
C ASN A 184 -10.04 -27.00 2.40
N ARG A 185 -11.21 -27.41 1.86
CA ARG A 185 -11.24 -28.64 1.07
C ARG A 185 -10.35 -28.40 -0.14
N ASP A 186 -9.41 -29.31 -0.32
CA ASP A 186 -8.59 -29.36 -1.53
C ASP A 186 -9.52 -29.40 -2.75
N VAL A 187 -9.77 -28.19 -3.31
CA VAL A 187 -10.63 -28.02 -4.50
C VAL A 187 -10.02 -28.69 -5.73
N THR A 188 -8.71 -29.01 -5.67
CA THR A 188 -7.98 -29.68 -6.75
C THR A 188 -8.46 -31.12 -6.91
N GLY A 189 -8.87 -31.78 -5.82
CA GLY A 189 -9.51 -33.11 -5.85
C GLY A 189 -10.87 -33.12 -6.56
N ALA A 190 -11.51 -31.95 -6.74
CA ALA A 190 -12.74 -31.78 -7.50
C ALA A 190 -12.49 -31.28 -8.95
N GLY A 191 -11.22 -31.23 -9.40
CA GLY A 191 -10.86 -30.72 -10.74
C GLY A 191 -10.90 -29.19 -10.86
N GLN A 192 -10.84 -28.46 -9.74
CA GLN A 192 -10.79 -27.02 -9.69
C GLN A 192 -9.38 -26.53 -9.34
N THR A 193 -9.01 -25.33 -9.75
CA THR A 193 -7.77 -24.67 -9.33
C THR A 193 -8.02 -23.82 -8.10
N SER A 194 -7.20 -23.99 -7.05
CA SER A 194 -7.27 -23.14 -5.86
C SER A 194 -6.74 -21.75 -6.15
N LEU A 195 -7.42 -20.73 -5.63
CA LEU A 195 -7.00 -19.32 -5.73
C LEU A 195 -6.58 -18.82 -4.35
N ASP A 196 -5.44 -18.12 -4.32
CA ASP A 196 -5.01 -17.39 -3.13
C ASP A 196 -5.57 -15.97 -3.16
N HIS A 197 -6.89 -15.87 -2.92
CA HIS A 197 -7.58 -14.58 -2.84
C HIS A 197 -8.60 -14.60 -1.70
N PRO A 198 -8.76 -13.53 -0.91
CA PRO A 198 -9.63 -13.52 0.26
C PRO A 198 -11.10 -13.80 -0.03
N LEU A 199 -11.60 -13.36 -1.19
CA LEU A 199 -13.02 -13.44 -1.57
C LEU A 199 -13.30 -14.56 -2.59
N LEU A 200 -12.31 -15.00 -3.38
CA LEU A 200 -12.44 -16.05 -4.40
C LEU A 200 -11.53 -17.23 -4.03
N ARG A 201 -12.06 -18.43 -4.00
CA ARG A 201 -11.34 -19.59 -3.48
C ARG A 201 -10.94 -20.61 -4.53
N ALA A 202 -11.68 -20.68 -5.61
CA ALA A 202 -11.45 -21.65 -6.67
C ALA A 202 -11.84 -21.09 -8.03
N CYS A 203 -11.22 -21.63 -9.08
CA CYS A 203 -11.65 -21.40 -10.44
C CYS A 203 -11.72 -22.71 -11.23
N VAL A 204 -12.54 -22.72 -12.27
CA VAL A 204 -12.69 -23.81 -13.22
C VAL A 204 -12.87 -23.23 -14.63
N SER A 205 -12.16 -23.81 -15.60
CA SER A 205 -12.37 -23.51 -17.00
C SER A 205 -13.40 -24.49 -17.58
N THR A 206 -14.36 -23.96 -18.33
CA THR A 206 -15.36 -24.76 -19.02
C THR A 206 -14.92 -25.08 -20.47
N PRO A 207 -15.48 -26.11 -21.11
CA PRO A 207 -15.06 -26.52 -22.46
C PRO A 207 -15.26 -25.47 -23.54
N ASP A 208 -16.15 -24.50 -23.34
CA ASP A 208 -16.40 -23.36 -24.22
C ASP A 208 -15.42 -22.21 -24.06
N GLY A 209 -14.42 -22.35 -23.14
CA GLY A 209 -13.41 -21.35 -22.88
C GLY A 209 -13.82 -20.28 -21.85
N THR A 210 -14.98 -20.43 -21.22
CA THR A 210 -15.40 -19.60 -20.09
C THR A 210 -14.61 -19.98 -18.85
N LEU A 211 -14.14 -19.00 -18.07
CA LEU A 211 -13.55 -19.19 -16.75
C LEU A 211 -14.55 -18.79 -15.68
N VAL A 212 -14.80 -19.67 -14.72
CA VAL A 212 -15.69 -19.42 -13.59
C VAL A 212 -14.89 -19.43 -12.30
N LEU A 213 -14.91 -18.33 -11.56
CA LEU A 213 -14.31 -18.21 -10.24
C LEU A 213 -15.42 -18.22 -9.18
N THR A 214 -15.19 -18.90 -8.08
CA THR A 214 -16.19 -19.07 -7.02
C THR A 214 -15.66 -18.66 -5.66
N GLY A 215 -16.55 -18.08 -4.86
CA GLY A 215 -16.26 -17.65 -3.50
C GLY A 215 -17.47 -17.78 -2.58
N ARG A 216 -17.22 -17.58 -1.29
CA ARG A 216 -18.23 -17.53 -0.24
C ARG A 216 -18.00 -16.28 0.59
N LEU A 217 -18.98 -15.41 0.68
CA LEU A 217 -18.92 -14.19 1.45
C LEU A 217 -19.86 -14.23 2.66
N SER A 218 -19.35 -13.89 3.81
CA SER A 218 -20.12 -13.62 5.02
C SER A 218 -19.38 -12.59 5.87
N VAL A 219 -20.09 -11.94 6.75
CA VAL A 219 -19.51 -11.00 7.72
C VAL A 219 -18.46 -11.68 8.60
N ASP A 220 -18.63 -12.98 8.91
CA ASP A 220 -17.65 -13.75 9.70
C ASP A 220 -16.37 -14.06 8.93
N SER A 221 -16.46 -14.34 7.62
CA SER A 221 -15.30 -14.72 6.79
C SER A 221 -14.52 -13.53 6.25
N ALA A 222 -15.16 -12.39 6.12
CA ALA A 222 -14.58 -11.13 5.65
C ALA A 222 -15.10 -9.99 6.55
N SER A 223 -14.62 -9.98 7.81
CA SER A 223 -15.13 -9.10 8.87
C SER A 223 -15.06 -7.61 8.54
N TRP A 224 -14.11 -7.20 7.70
CA TRP A 224 -13.99 -5.83 7.23
C TRP A 224 -15.23 -5.33 6.45
N ILE A 225 -16.02 -6.25 5.84
CA ILE A 225 -17.24 -5.85 5.11
C ILE A 225 -18.30 -5.33 6.07
N ALA A 226 -18.31 -5.78 7.34
CA ALA A 226 -19.24 -5.27 8.35
C ALA A 226 -19.07 -3.75 8.59
N ASP A 227 -17.88 -3.24 8.33
CA ASP A 227 -17.56 -1.82 8.45
C ASP A 227 -18.03 -0.97 7.25
N HIS A 228 -18.70 -1.59 6.26
CA HIS A 228 -19.28 -0.90 5.12
C HIS A 228 -20.81 -1.04 5.13
N SER A 229 -21.50 -0.08 5.71
CA SER A 229 -22.95 -0.01 5.68
C SER A 229 -23.44 1.26 5.00
N VAL A 230 -24.51 1.13 4.23
CA VAL A 230 -25.17 2.25 3.56
C VAL A 230 -26.66 2.16 3.87
N LEU A 231 -27.23 3.25 4.36
CA LEU A 231 -28.63 3.34 4.80
C LEU A 231 -29.04 2.20 5.74
N GLY A 232 -28.09 1.74 6.58
CA GLY A 232 -28.26 0.67 7.58
C GLY A 232 -28.11 -0.75 7.05
N SER A 233 -27.86 -0.96 5.76
CA SER A 233 -27.59 -2.27 5.16
C SER A 233 -26.10 -2.51 4.97
N VAL A 234 -25.59 -3.67 5.42
CA VAL A 234 -24.21 -4.09 5.16
C VAL A 234 -24.11 -4.65 3.74
N LEU A 235 -23.23 -4.08 2.94
CA LEU A 235 -23.04 -4.51 1.54
C LEU A 235 -21.57 -4.57 1.14
N LEU A 236 -21.28 -5.43 0.17
CA LEU A 236 -19.96 -5.41 -0.48
C LEU A 236 -19.84 -4.07 -1.21
N PRO A 237 -18.78 -3.27 -0.95
CA PRO A 237 -18.60 -2.00 -1.64
C PRO A 237 -18.44 -2.21 -3.15
N GLY A 238 -18.79 -1.23 -3.95
CA GLY A 238 -18.57 -1.27 -5.41
C GLY A 238 -17.13 -1.55 -5.81
N THR A 239 -16.19 -1.07 -5.01
CA THR A 239 -14.74 -1.36 -5.13
C THR A 239 -14.42 -2.85 -4.92
N GLY A 240 -15.22 -3.57 -4.14
CA GLY A 240 -15.12 -5.03 -4.01
C GLY A 240 -15.53 -5.76 -5.29
N LEU A 241 -16.54 -5.27 -6.01
CA LEU A 241 -16.92 -5.83 -7.31
C LEU A 241 -15.84 -5.55 -8.38
N VAL A 242 -15.21 -4.36 -8.32
CA VAL A 242 -14.05 -4.03 -9.17
C VAL A 242 -12.88 -4.99 -8.91
N GLU A 243 -12.54 -5.24 -7.64
CA GLU A 243 -11.50 -6.17 -7.24
C GLU A 243 -11.77 -7.60 -7.76
N LEU A 244 -13.01 -8.08 -7.62
CA LEU A 244 -13.40 -9.39 -8.13
C LEU A 244 -13.24 -9.49 -9.65
N ALA A 245 -13.60 -8.44 -10.40
CA ALA A 245 -13.45 -8.38 -11.84
C ALA A 245 -11.97 -8.31 -12.28
N LEU A 246 -11.16 -7.48 -11.62
CA LEU A 246 -9.71 -7.37 -11.89
C LEU A 246 -9.00 -8.70 -11.61
N ARG A 247 -9.30 -9.35 -10.48
CA ARG A 247 -8.74 -10.65 -10.14
C ARG A 247 -9.10 -11.73 -11.16
N ALA A 248 -10.35 -11.73 -11.64
CA ALA A 248 -10.78 -12.64 -12.69
C ALA A 248 -10.10 -12.36 -14.03
N GLY A 249 -9.85 -11.08 -14.33
CA GLY A 249 -9.10 -10.64 -15.51
C GLY A 249 -7.65 -11.11 -15.49
N GLU A 250 -6.99 -11.05 -14.32
CA GLU A 250 -5.61 -11.53 -14.14
C GLU A 250 -5.48 -13.02 -14.52
N GLU A 251 -6.43 -13.86 -14.13
CA GLU A 251 -6.43 -15.30 -14.45
C GLU A 251 -6.50 -15.61 -15.96
N VAL A 252 -6.99 -14.66 -16.76
CA VAL A 252 -7.09 -14.80 -18.22
C VAL A 252 -6.14 -13.86 -18.99
N GLY A 253 -5.22 -13.17 -18.29
CA GLY A 253 -4.26 -12.24 -18.89
C GLY A 253 -4.86 -10.92 -19.36
N CYS A 254 -6.03 -10.52 -18.86
CA CYS A 254 -6.71 -9.26 -19.14
C CYS A 254 -6.54 -8.32 -17.94
N GLY A 255 -5.54 -7.43 -17.98
CA GLY A 255 -5.18 -6.54 -16.86
C GLY A 255 -5.94 -5.20 -16.84
N VAL A 256 -6.87 -4.98 -17.76
CA VAL A 256 -7.66 -3.75 -17.84
C VAL A 256 -9.13 -4.09 -17.71
N LEU A 257 -9.83 -3.40 -16.82
CA LEU A 257 -11.27 -3.39 -16.76
C LEU A 257 -11.77 -2.19 -17.57
N GLU A 258 -12.14 -2.46 -18.84
CA GLU A 258 -12.54 -1.41 -19.78
C GLU A 258 -13.85 -0.76 -19.34
N GLU A 259 -14.81 -1.58 -18.91
CA GLU A 259 -16.10 -1.16 -18.38
C GLU A 259 -16.59 -2.15 -17.34
N LEU A 260 -17.22 -1.64 -16.27
CA LEU A 260 -17.99 -2.42 -15.29
C LEU A 260 -19.22 -1.62 -14.87
N THR A 261 -20.39 -2.11 -15.19
CA THR A 261 -21.67 -1.54 -14.75
C THR A 261 -22.21 -2.34 -13.57
N LEU A 262 -22.57 -1.65 -12.49
CA LEU A 262 -23.13 -2.25 -11.28
C LEU A 262 -24.65 -2.25 -11.40
N GLN A 263 -25.26 -3.46 -11.40
CA GLN A 263 -26.69 -3.67 -11.64
C GLN A 263 -27.49 -3.69 -10.33
N ALA A 264 -26.96 -4.36 -9.33
CA ALA A 264 -27.60 -4.49 -8.01
C ALA A 264 -26.57 -4.51 -6.89
N PRO A 265 -26.84 -3.86 -5.74
CA PRO A 265 -25.95 -3.95 -4.57
C PRO A 265 -25.91 -5.39 -4.04
N LEU A 266 -24.72 -5.84 -3.63
CA LEU A 266 -24.53 -7.14 -2.99
C LEU A 266 -24.67 -6.97 -1.47
N VAL A 267 -25.89 -7.16 -0.96
CA VAL A 267 -26.21 -7.04 0.46
C VAL A 267 -25.84 -8.34 1.17
N LEU A 268 -25.14 -8.23 2.31
CA LEU A 268 -24.74 -9.36 3.13
C LEU A 268 -25.68 -9.53 4.32
N PRO A 269 -26.30 -10.71 4.50
CA PRO A 269 -27.11 -10.98 5.68
C PRO A 269 -26.23 -11.14 6.93
N GLU A 270 -26.72 -10.69 8.10
CA GLU A 270 -25.94 -10.71 9.35
C GLU A 270 -25.48 -12.12 9.80
N LYS A 271 -26.27 -13.14 9.54
CA LYS A 271 -26.05 -14.53 10.06
C LYS A 271 -26.00 -15.59 8.99
N ALA A 272 -25.87 -15.21 7.73
CA ALA A 272 -25.81 -16.15 6.61
C ALA A 272 -24.67 -15.76 5.67
N ALA A 273 -24.37 -16.63 4.73
CA ALA A 273 -23.40 -16.37 3.69
C ALA A 273 -24.07 -16.33 2.33
N VAL A 274 -23.41 -15.70 1.39
CA VAL A 274 -23.75 -15.73 -0.02
C VAL A 274 -22.66 -16.46 -0.80
N GLN A 275 -23.06 -17.25 -1.77
CA GLN A 275 -22.17 -17.77 -2.79
C GLN A 275 -21.95 -16.68 -3.83
N VAL A 276 -20.69 -16.46 -4.22
CA VAL A 276 -20.33 -15.52 -5.28
C VAL A 276 -19.72 -16.29 -6.43
N GLN A 277 -20.09 -15.91 -7.63
CA GLN A 277 -19.56 -16.46 -8.87
C GLN A 277 -19.16 -15.29 -9.80
N VAL A 278 -17.91 -15.34 -10.27
CA VAL A 278 -17.42 -14.45 -11.30
C VAL A 278 -17.20 -15.28 -12.56
N SER A 279 -17.84 -14.90 -13.65
CA SER A 279 -17.70 -15.58 -14.94
C SER A 279 -16.99 -14.67 -15.93
N VAL A 280 -15.95 -15.20 -16.57
CA VAL A 280 -15.23 -14.53 -17.66
C VAL A 280 -15.49 -15.30 -18.94
N GLY A 281 -16.07 -14.64 -19.92
CA GLY A 281 -16.38 -15.23 -21.23
C GLY A 281 -15.16 -15.69 -21.99
N ALA A 282 -15.39 -16.53 -22.99
CA ALA A 282 -14.35 -16.95 -23.92
C ALA A 282 -13.73 -15.75 -24.66
N ASP A 283 -12.52 -15.94 -25.19
CA ASP A 283 -11.86 -14.92 -26.02
C ASP A 283 -12.64 -14.65 -27.30
N GLU A 284 -13.09 -13.43 -27.50
CA GLU A 284 -13.82 -13.02 -28.73
C GLU A 284 -12.89 -12.81 -29.94
N GLY A 285 -11.65 -13.22 -29.86
CA GLY A 285 -10.69 -13.47 -30.94
C GLY A 285 -10.06 -12.23 -31.57
N ALA A 286 -10.79 -11.28 -32.09
CA ALA A 286 -10.20 -10.17 -32.86
C ALA A 286 -9.86 -8.93 -32.00
N THR A 287 -10.49 -8.78 -30.88
CA THR A 287 -10.36 -7.60 -29.98
C THR A 287 -9.47 -7.83 -28.79
N GLY A 288 -9.24 -9.09 -28.36
CA GLY A 288 -8.55 -9.44 -27.13
C GLY A 288 -9.33 -9.01 -25.88
N THR A 289 -10.64 -8.84 -26.03
CA THR A 289 -11.55 -8.49 -24.93
C THR A 289 -12.35 -9.71 -24.49
N ARG A 290 -12.79 -9.70 -23.21
CA ARG A 290 -13.63 -10.75 -22.62
C ARG A 290 -14.73 -10.12 -21.80
N SER A 291 -15.92 -10.68 -21.87
CA SER A 291 -17.01 -10.29 -20.95
C SER A 291 -16.69 -10.77 -19.53
N VAL A 292 -17.13 -10.00 -18.52
CA VAL A 292 -17.07 -10.41 -17.12
C VAL A 292 -18.41 -10.14 -16.46
N SER A 293 -18.86 -11.05 -15.59
CA SER A 293 -20.07 -10.86 -14.80
C SER A 293 -19.90 -11.40 -13.38
N VAL A 294 -20.50 -10.71 -12.41
CA VAL A 294 -20.47 -11.08 -10.99
C VAL A 294 -21.89 -11.36 -10.52
N HIS A 295 -22.10 -12.55 -10.02
CA HIS A 295 -23.38 -13.01 -9.49
C HIS A 295 -23.27 -13.46 -8.05
N SER A 296 -24.37 -13.39 -7.30
CA SER A 296 -24.48 -14.06 -6.01
C SER A 296 -25.82 -14.75 -5.82
N ARG A 297 -25.86 -15.68 -4.86
CA ARG A 297 -27.10 -16.26 -4.33
C ARG A 297 -26.92 -16.62 -2.86
N PRO A 298 -28.01 -16.72 -2.08
CA PRO A 298 -27.93 -17.21 -0.69
C PRO A 298 -27.37 -18.62 -0.63
N GLU A 299 -26.43 -18.90 0.32
CA GLU A 299 -25.76 -20.21 0.45
C GLU A 299 -26.74 -21.36 0.74
N ASN A 300 -27.78 -21.09 1.52
CA ASN A 300 -28.72 -22.10 2.01
C ASN A 300 -29.96 -22.32 1.10
N ALA A 301 -29.98 -21.69 -0.07
CA ALA A 301 -31.09 -21.75 -1.02
C ALA A 301 -30.53 -22.18 -2.40
N ALA A 302 -30.29 -23.49 -2.55
CA ALA A 302 -29.73 -24.05 -3.79
C ALA A 302 -30.63 -23.80 -5.03
N ASP A 303 -31.92 -23.66 -4.81
CA ASP A 303 -32.92 -23.37 -5.86
C ASP A 303 -33.15 -21.88 -6.07
N ALA A 304 -32.47 -20.98 -5.30
CA ALA A 304 -32.59 -19.55 -5.51
C ALA A 304 -31.92 -19.13 -6.83
N GLU A 305 -32.52 -18.22 -7.52
CA GLU A 305 -31.96 -17.62 -8.72
C GLU A 305 -30.69 -16.83 -8.39
N TRP A 306 -29.78 -16.78 -9.35
CA TRP A 306 -28.59 -15.94 -9.24
C TRP A 306 -28.92 -14.49 -9.52
N THR A 307 -28.54 -13.60 -8.61
CA THR A 307 -28.63 -12.15 -8.78
C THR A 307 -27.39 -11.64 -9.48
N LEU A 308 -27.54 -10.92 -10.59
CA LEU A 308 -26.47 -10.21 -11.29
C LEU A 308 -26.17 -8.91 -10.53
N HIS A 309 -24.93 -8.74 -10.07
CA HIS A 309 -24.47 -7.55 -9.37
C HIS A 309 -23.65 -6.61 -10.25
N ALA A 310 -22.84 -7.17 -11.15
CA ALA A 310 -22.02 -6.39 -12.06
C ALA A 310 -21.79 -7.14 -13.38
N GLU A 311 -21.70 -6.41 -14.46
CA GLU A 311 -21.28 -6.92 -15.76
C GLU A 311 -20.37 -5.90 -16.46
N GLY A 312 -19.44 -6.40 -17.29
CA GLY A 312 -18.47 -5.54 -17.93
C GLY A 312 -17.58 -6.23 -18.95
N VAL A 313 -16.53 -5.54 -19.32
CA VAL A 313 -15.57 -5.94 -20.34
C VAL A 313 -14.14 -5.82 -19.81
N LEU A 314 -13.38 -6.88 -19.98
CA LEU A 314 -11.95 -6.97 -19.68
C LEU A 314 -11.14 -6.84 -20.97
N GLY A 315 -10.03 -6.09 -20.91
CA GLY A 315 -9.08 -5.91 -22.02
C GLY A 315 -7.68 -6.39 -21.66
N ALA A 316 -6.97 -6.91 -22.63
CA ALA A 316 -5.61 -7.44 -22.45
C ALA A 316 -4.52 -6.35 -22.56
N ARG A 317 -4.84 -5.19 -23.14
CA ARG A 317 -3.84 -4.17 -23.47
C ARG A 317 -3.59 -3.21 -22.30
N MET A 318 -2.55 -3.48 -21.51
CA MET A 318 -2.11 -2.61 -20.43
C MET A 318 -1.52 -1.29 -20.96
N PRO A 319 -2.07 -0.13 -20.55
CA PRO A 319 -1.45 1.16 -20.84
C PRO A 319 -0.24 1.41 -19.93
N VAL A 320 0.65 2.30 -20.36
CA VAL A 320 1.71 2.84 -19.48
C VAL A 320 1.08 3.88 -18.57
N PRO A 321 1.44 3.95 -17.26
CA PRO A 321 0.96 4.99 -16.36
C PRO A 321 1.28 6.37 -16.91
N ALA A 322 0.28 7.27 -16.91
CA ALA A 322 0.40 8.62 -17.46
C ALA A 322 0.55 9.69 -16.37
N PHE A 323 0.68 9.29 -15.10
CA PHE A 323 0.77 10.18 -13.95
C PHE A 323 1.88 9.76 -12.98
N ASP A 324 2.36 10.73 -12.19
CA ASP A 324 3.33 10.58 -11.11
C ASP A 324 2.91 11.54 -9.98
N LEU A 325 2.76 11.03 -8.76
CA LEU A 325 2.43 11.80 -7.57
C LEU A 325 3.62 11.92 -6.59
N GLY A 326 4.84 11.95 -7.10
CA GLY A 326 6.07 12.06 -6.32
C GLY A 326 6.20 13.40 -5.58
N VAL A 327 5.74 14.52 -6.18
CA VAL A 327 5.68 15.82 -5.51
C VAL A 327 4.40 15.93 -4.70
N TRP A 328 4.54 15.88 -3.35
CA TRP A 328 3.39 15.78 -2.48
C TRP A 328 3.50 16.61 -1.19
N PRO A 329 2.43 17.30 -0.72
CA PRO A 329 1.25 17.61 -1.53
C PRO A 329 1.61 18.49 -2.74
N PRO A 330 0.80 18.50 -3.82
CA PRO A 330 1.11 19.28 -5.00
C PRO A 330 1.17 20.78 -4.72
N VAL A 331 2.09 21.47 -5.39
CA VAL A 331 2.29 22.92 -5.21
C VAL A 331 0.99 23.66 -5.50
N GLY A 332 0.58 24.56 -4.58
CA GLY A 332 -0.63 25.35 -4.69
C GLY A 332 -1.91 24.65 -4.24
N ALA A 333 -1.84 23.42 -3.78
CA ALA A 333 -2.99 22.76 -3.14
C ALA A 333 -3.19 23.28 -1.71
N VAL A 334 -4.45 23.54 -1.34
CA VAL A 334 -4.87 24.06 -0.04
C VAL A 334 -5.45 22.91 0.78
N ALA A 335 -5.05 22.77 2.03
CA ALA A 335 -5.53 21.72 2.91
C ALA A 335 -7.04 21.83 3.16
N VAL A 336 -7.74 20.70 3.10
CA VAL A 336 -9.15 20.55 3.43
C VAL A 336 -9.23 19.80 4.76
N SER A 337 -10.05 20.30 5.71
CA SER A 337 -10.21 19.63 7.00
C SER A 337 -10.95 18.29 6.84
N VAL A 338 -10.32 17.23 7.31
CA VAL A 338 -10.93 15.88 7.38
C VAL A 338 -11.51 15.59 8.77
N GLU A 339 -11.42 16.55 9.71
CA GLU A 339 -11.97 16.42 11.06
C GLU A 339 -13.50 16.32 11.01
N GLY A 340 -14.08 15.35 11.71
CA GLY A 340 -15.51 15.09 11.71
C GLY A 340 -16.07 14.64 10.34
N ALA A 341 -15.21 14.23 9.40
CA ALA A 341 -15.64 13.82 8.06
C ALA A 341 -16.59 12.61 8.10
N TYR A 342 -16.23 11.60 8.88
CA TYR A 342 -17.02 10.37 8.95
C TYR A 342 -18.33 10.54 9.73
N GLU A 343 -18.40 11.47 10.68
CA GLU A 343 -19.65 11.87 11.35
C GLU A 343 -20.60 12.55 10.35
N ARG A 344 -20.06 13.39 9.47
CA ARG A 344 -20.87 14.02 8.40
C ARG A 344 -21.38 12.99 7.40
N LEU A 345 -20.52 12.07 6.97
CA LEU A 345 -20.89 10.98 6.07
C LEU A 345 -21.92 10.04 6.70
N ALA A 346 -21.83 9.77 8.01
CA ALA A 346 -22.84 9.01 8.74
C ALA A 346 -24.20 9.71 8.73
N GLY A 347 -24.24 11.04 8.84
CA GLY A 347 -25.44 11.85 8.69
C GLY A 347 -26.09 11.76 7.30
N GLN A 348 -25.32 11.41 6.26
CA GLN A 348 -25.77 11.21 4.89
C GLN A 348 -26.11 9.73 4.57
N GLY A 349 -26.10 8.84 5.58
CA GLY A 349 -26.45 7.43 5.42
C GLY A 349 -25.27 6.48 5.19
N TYR A 350 -24.01 6.96 5.22
CA TYR A 350 -22.81 6.11 5.06
C TYR A 350 -22.25 5.69 6.42
N GLY A 351 -22.52 4.47 6.83
CA GLY A 351 -22.02 3.90 8.08
C GLY A 351 -20.67 3.24 7.91
N TYR A 352 -19.61 4.05 7.80
CA TYR A 352 -18.23 3.54 7.67
C TYR A 352 -17.64 3.21 9.05
N GLY A 353 -17.32 1.95 9.27
CA GLY A 353 -16.55 1.49 10.44
C GLY A 353 -15.04 1.73 10.28
N PRO A 354 -14.25 1.33 11.30
CA PRO A 354 -12.82 1.65 11.38
C PRO A 354 -12.00 1.28 10.15
N VAL A 355 -12.31 0.17 9.47
CA VAL A 355 -11.55 -0.28 8.29
C VAL A 355 -11.74 0.65 7.08
N PHE A 356 -12.90 1.29 6.97
CA PHE A 356 -13.20 2.23 5.89
C PHE A 356 -12.87 3.69 6.24
N GLN A 357 -12.46 3.98 7.46
CA GLN A 357 -12.05 5.31 7.89
C GLN A 357 -10.57 5.58 7.57
N GLY A 358 -10.18 5.31 6.32
CA GLY A 358 -8.79 5.39 5.86
C GLY A 358 -8.30 6.78 5.49
N LEU A 359 -9.17 7.77 5.28
CA LEU A 359 -8.80 9.13 4.88
C LEU A 359 -8.02 9.85 5.99
N ARG A 360 -6.77 10.22 5.73
CA ARG A 360 -5.86 10.86 6.70
C ARG A 360 -5.68 12.34 6.49
N ALA A 361 -5.58 12.76 5.23
CA ALA A 361 -5.43 14.15 4.86
C ALA A 361 -6.02 14.39 3.48
N ALA A 362 -6.47 15.63 3.23
CA ALA A 362 -6.98 16.03 1.94
C ALA A 362 -6.54 17.46 1.60
N TRP A 363 -6.39 17.72 0.31
CA TRP A 363 -6.08 19.04 -0.24
C TRP A 363 -6.91 19.27 -1.51
N GLN A 364 -7.12 20.54 -1.85
CA GLN A 364 -7.84 20.93 -3.06
C GLN A 364 -7.07 21.96 -3.86
N ARG A 365 -7.09 21.82 -5.18
CA ARG A 365 -6.54 22.77 -6.13
C ARG A 365 -7.48 22.92 -7.34
N GLY A 366 -8.36 23.92 -7.30
CA GLY A 366 -9.42 24.04 -8.31
C GLY A 366 -10.35 22.83 -8.29
N GLU A 367 -10.50 22.17 -9.43
CA GLU A 367 -11.30 20.96 -9.61
C GLU A 367 -10.60 19.67 -9.14
N GLU A 368 -9.35 19.76 -8.76
CA GLU A 368 -8.55 18.64 -8.33
C GLU A 368 -8.58 18.48 -6.82
N ILE A 369 -8.79 17.26 -6.35
CA ILE A 369 -8.73 16.87 -4.94
C ILE A 369 -7.59 15.87 -4.78
N PHE A 370 -6.82 16.06 -3.73
CA PHE A 370 -5.68 15.18 -3.39
C PHE A 370 -5.92 14.62 -2.00
N ALA A 371 -5.57 13.36 -1.78
CA ALA A 371 -5.76 12.73 -0.49
C ALA A 371 -4.67 11.72 -0.14
N GLU A 372 -4.42 11.57 1.15
CA GLU A 372 -3.67 10.44 1.72
C GLU A 372 -4.65 9.49 2.39
N VAL A 373 -4.55 8.23 2.00
CA VAL A 373 -5.40 7.16 2.50
C VAL A 373 -4.55 6.01 3.00
N VAL A 374 -4.86 5.50 4.19
CA VAL A 374 -4.10 4.43 4.85
C VAL A 374 -5.08 3.43 5.47
N LEU A 375 -4.90 2.16 5.20
CA LEU A 375 -5.62 1.10 5.92
C LEU A 375 -5.17 1.04 7.39
N PRO A 376 -6.07 0.74 8.33
CA PRO A 376 -5.68 0.45 9.72
C PRO A 376 -4.78 -0.79 9.79
N GLU A 377 -3.89 -0.84 10.82
CA GLU A 377 -2.87 -1.89 10.96
C GLU A 377 -3.44 -3.32 10.86
N GLY A 378 -4.64 -3.57 11.40
CA GLY A 378 -5.28 -4.89 11.35
C GLY A 378 -5.74 -5.32 9.95
N ALA A 379 -6.14 -4.38 9.09
CA ALA A 379 -6.57 -4.65 7.71
C ALA A 379 -5.39 -4.63 6.73
N GLY A 380 -4.30 -3.96 7.08
CA GLY A 380 -3.09 -3.88 6.26
C GLY A 380 -2.41 -5.24 6.03
N ALA A 381 -2.56 -6.19 6.96
CA ALA A 381 -2.00 -7.54 6.83
C ALA A 381 -2.65 -8.36 5.70
N ASP A 382 -3.91 -8.09 5.36
CA ASP A 382 -4.61 -8.76 4.26
C ASP A 382 -4.44 -8.03 2.92
N ALA A 383 -3.95 -6.79 2.92
CA ALA A 383 -3.83 -5.96 1.71
C ALA A 383 -2.98 -6.62 0.61
N GLU A 384 -1.91 -7.35 0.98
CA GLU A 384 -1.02 -8.04 0.04
C GLU A 384 -1.70 -9.15 -0.77
N ARG A 385 -2.88 -9.61 -0.32
CA ARG A 385 -3.67 -10.67 -0.98
C ARG A 385 -4.70 -10.14 -1.95
N PHE A 386 -4.84 -8.81 -2.03
CA PHE A 386 -5.70 -8.11 -2.98
C PHE A 386 -4.87 -7.44 -4.07
N GLY A 387 -5.42 -7.28 -5.24
CA GLY A 387 -4.90 -6.33 -6.22
C GLY A 387 -4.94 -4.92 -5.61
N VAL A 388 -6.13 -4.49 -5.20
CA VAL A 388 -6.32 -3.32 -4.35
C VAL A 388 -7.36 -3.63 -3.28
N HIS A 389 -7.00 -3.45 -2.00
CA HIS A 389 -7.95 -3.72 -0.92
C HIS A 389 -9.21 -2.85 -1.08
N PRO A 390 -10.43 -3.43 -1.11
CA PRO A 390 -11.65 -2.67 -1.41
C PRO A 390 -11.86 -1.45 -0.50
N ALA A 391 -11.57 -1.58 0.81
CA ALA A 391 -11.70 -0.47 1.74
C ALA A 391 -10.69 0.66 1.48
N LEU A 392 -9.50 0.36 0.92
CA LEU A 392 -8.52 1.39 0.56
C LEU A 392 -9.01 2.22 -0.63
N LEU A 393 -9.50 1.55 -1.67
CA LEU A 393 -10.02 2.22 -2.86
C LEU A 393 -11.33 2.96 -2.57
N ASP A 394 -12.17 2.43 -1.69
CA ASP A 394 -13.39 3.11 -1.24
C ASP A 394 -13.05 4.38 -0.46
N ALA A 395 -12.15 4.29 0.53
CA ALA A 395 -11.69 5.44 1.30
C ALA A 395 -11.00 6.51 0.42
N ALA A 396 -10.43 6.13 -0.72
CA ALA A 396 -9.87 7.07 -1.69
C ALA A 396 -10.94 8.01 -2.26
N MET A 397 -12.17 7.54 -2.43
CA MET A 397 -13.28 8.35 -2.94
C MET A 397 -13.88 9.29 -1.89
N HIS A 398 -13.71 9.00 -0.59
CA HIS A 398 -14.24 9.81 0.49
C HIS A 398 -13.74 11.25 0.47
N ALA A 399 -12.52 11.49 -0.04
CA ALA A 399 -11.98 12.84 -0.16
C ALA A 399 -12.84 13.74 -1.07
N ALA A 400 -13.42 13.17 -2.13
CA ALA A 400 -14.34 13.91 -3.00
C ALA A 400 -15.64 14.26 -2.27
N MET A 401 -16.18 13.33 -1.48
CA MET A 401 -17.39 13.55 -0.70
C MET A 401 -17.18 14.60 0.41
N VAL A 402 -15.99 14.59 1.04
CA VAL A 402 -15.64 15.55 2.11
C VAL A 402 -15.40 16.95 1.55
N ALA A 403 -14.79 17.07 0.38
CA ALA A 403 -14.50 18.37 -0.25
C ALA A 403 -15.76 19.09 -0.76
N GLU A 404 -16.84 18.37 -1.03
CA GLU A 404 -18.10 18.95 -1.51
C GLU A 404 -18.80 19.81 -0.46
N GLY A 405 -18.68 19.46 0.83
CA GLY A 405 -19.41 20.15 1.90
C GLY A 405 -20.92 20.21 1.68
N GLY A 406 -21.45 19.43 0.73
CA GLY A 406 -22.83 19.49 0.27
C GLY A 406 -23.79 18.78 1.22
N ASP A 407 -24.88 19.47 1.54
CA ASP A 407 -25.94 19.02 2.44
C ASP A 407 -27.21 18.66 1.62
N ASP A 408 -27.04 18.00 0.49
CA ASP A 408 -28.18 17.63 -0.37
C ASP A 408 -28.99 16.43 0.15
N GLY A 409 -28.51 15.77 1.24
CA GLY A 409 -29.20 14.67 1.92
C GLY A 409 -29.38 13.39 1.08
N ALA A 410 -28.83 13.35 -0.12
CA ALA A 410 -28.91 12.20 -1.02
C ALA A 410 -27.69 11.27 -0.83
N THR A 411 -27.93 9.96 -0.86
CA THR A 411 -26.89 8.94 -0.77
C THR A 411 -26.57 8.41 -2.16
N PHE A 412 -25.28 8.41 -2.55
CA PHE A 412 -24.82 7.97 -3.86
C PHE A 412 -24.00 6.69 -3.75
N LEU A 413 -24.17 5.77 -4.69
CA LEU A 413 -23.32 4.60 -4.85
C LEU A 413 -22.65 4.59 -6.23
N PRO A 414 -21.43 4.05 -6.35
CA PRO A 414 -20.82 3.76 -7.63
C PRO A 414 -21.78 2.97 -8.53
N PHE A 415 -21.91 3.41 -9.78
CA PHE A 415 -22.78 2.77 -10.76
C PHE A 415 -21.99 2.22 -11.96
N SER A 416 -21.03 2.98 -12.50
CA SER A 416 -20.24 2.55 -13.65
C SER A 416 -18.78 2.94 -13.46
N TRP A 417 -17.90 2.00 -13.78
CA TRP A 417 -16.45 2.14 -13.77
C TRP A 417 -15.91 1.92 -15.17
N ASN A 418 -15.08 2.83 -15.66
CA ASN A 418 -14.50 2.72 -17.00
C ASN A 418 -12.99 2.95 -16.95
N GLY A 419 -12.24 2.13 -17.69
CA GLY A 419 -10.80 2.26 -17.80
C GLY A 419 -10.07 2.08 -16.46
N VAL A 420 -10.42 1.03 -15.71
CA VAL A 420 -9.71 0.71 -14.46
C VAL A 420 -8.48 -0.13 -14.80
N VAL A 421 -7.32 0.34 -14.36
CA VAL A 421 -6.04 -0.30 -14.60
C VAL A 421 -5.29 -0.44 -13.30
N LEU A 422 -4.92 -1.65 -12.93
CA LEU A 422 -4.07 -1.95 -11.78
C LEU A 422 -2.62 -2.07 -12.25
N PHE A 423 -1.72 -1.21 -11.74
CA PHE A 423 -0.30 -1.20 -12.07
C PHE A 423 0.55 -1.91 -11.01
N ALA A 424 0.12 -1.85 -9.74
CA ALA A 424 0.80 -2.51 -8.63
C ALA A 424 -0.22 -3.02 -7.61
N ALA A 425 0.01 -4.23 -7.10
CA ALA A 425 -0.87 -4.88 -6.13
C ALA A 425 -0.40 -4.69 -4.67
N GLY A 426 -1.29 -4.92 -3.70
CA GLY A 426 -0.96 -5.06 -2.29
C GLY A 426 -0.71 -3.75 -1.53
N ALA A 427 -1.09 -2.59 -2.08
CA ALA A 427 -0.92 -1.32 -1.40
C ALA A 427 -1.80 -1.25 -0.13
N SER A 428 -1.20 -0.81 0.99
CA SER A 428 -1.90 -0.51 2.25
C SER A 428 -2.00 0.99 2.55
N SER A 429 -1.28 1.82 1.79
CA SER A 429 -1.23 3.27 1.90
C SER A 429 -1.08 3.86 0.52
N VAL A 430 -1.87 4.88 0.20
CA VAL A 430 -1.87 5.50 -1.13
C VAL A 430 -2.03 7.02 -1.06
N ARG A 431 -1.50 7.68 -2.10
CA ARG A 431 -1.78 9.06 -2.50
C ARG A 431 -2.78 9.02 -3.64
N VAL A 432 -3.77 9.87 -3.59
CA VAL A 432 -4.86 9.89 -4.57
C VAL A 432 -5.00 11.27 -5.15
N ARG A 433 -5.12 11.36 -6.47
CA ARG A 433 -5.60 12.55 -7.18
C ARG A 433 -6.97 12.22 -7.77
N ILE A 434 -7.96 13.05 -7.47
CA ILE A 434 -9.31 12.96 -7.99
C ILE A 434 -9.58 14.19 -8.84
N VAL A 435 -10.07 13.99 -10.04
CA VAL A 435 -10.53 15.07 -10.92
C VAL A 435 -12.01 14.88 -11.18
N ARG A 436 -12.79 15.93 -10.92
CA ARG A 436 -14.22 15.91 -11.22
C ARG A 436 -14.46 16.27 -12.67
N ARG A 437 -15.29 15.49 -13.33
CA ARG A 437 -15.81 15.77 -14.67
C ARG A 437 -17.32 15.92 -14.61
N GLY A 438 -17.79 17.14 -14.37
CA GLY A 438 -19.20 17.38 -14.15
C GLY A 438 -19.67 17.05 -12.72
N ARG A 439 -20.96 16.71 -12.56
CA ARG A 439 -21.59 16.55 -11.25
C ARG A 439 -21.40 15.15 -10.65
N ASP A 440 -21.41 14.12 -11.48
CA ASP A 440 -21.53 12.72 -11.06
C ASP A 440 -20.39 11.84 -11.56
N GLU A 441 -19.35 12.43 -12.19
CA GLU A 441 -18.22 11.69 -12.76
C GLU A 441 -16.89 12.07 -12.10
N LEU A 442 -16.14 11.07 -11.71
CA LEU A 442 -14.80 11.18 -11.12
C LEU A 442 -13.76 10.44 -11.97
N VAL A 443 -12.57 10.99 -12.06
CA VAL A 443 -11.35 10.34 -12.54
C VAL A 443 -10.42 10.16 -11.34
N LEU A 444 -9.84 8.96 -11.15
CA LEU A 444 -8.94 8.70 -10.04
C LEU A 444 -7.57 8.26 -10.54
N GLU A 445 -6.53 8.84 -9.96
CA GLU A 445 -5.14 8.43 -10.08
C GLU A 445 -4.62 8.09 -8.69
N VAL A 446 -4.23 6.86 -8.49
CA VAL A 446 -3.81 6.30 -7.20
C VAL A 446 -2.35 5.89 -7.28
N ALA A 447 -1.53 6.41 -6.39
CA ALA A 447 -0.09 6.14 -6.31
C ALA A 447 0.30 5.67 -4.90
N ASP A 448 1.44 5.02 -4.79
CA ASP A 448 2.05 4.69 -3.51
C ASP A 448 2.70 5.91 -2.82
N GLY A 449 3.32 5.70 -1.66
CA GLY A 449 4.00 6.75 -0.89
C GLY A 449 5.21 7.38 -1.62
N SER A 450 5.76 6.75 -2.66
CA SER A 450 6.81 7.31 -3.51
C SER A 450 6.26 8.15 -4.67
N GLY A 451 4.98 7.99 -4.99
CA GLY A 451 4.30 8.61 -6.12
C GLY A 451 4.20 7.71 -7.35
N ALA A 452 4.68 6.46 -7.27
CA ALA A 452 4.57 5.50 -8.34
C ALA A 452 3.12 4.99 -8.48
N ALA A 453 2.67 4.79 -9.72
CA ALA A 453 1.29 4.44 -10.01
C ALA A 453 0.90 3.06 -9.43
N VAL A 454 -0.23 3.01 -8.74
CA VAL A 454 -0.85 1.80 -8.19
C VAL A 454 -2.10 1.44 -8.99
N LEU A 455 -3.00 2.40 -9.21
CA LEU A 455 -4.23 2.17 -9.95
C LEU A 455 -4.69 3.47 -10.64
N SER A 456 -5.37 3.36 -11.76
CA SER A 456 -6.10 4.47 -12.38
C SER A 456 -7.54 4.07 -12.68
N VAL A 457 -8.44 5.05 -12.60
CA VAL A 457 -9.84 4.95 -13.03
C VAL A 457 -10.11 6.07 -14.02
N GLY A 458 -10.38 5.73 -15.26
CA GLY A 458 -10.62 6.69 -16.34
C GLY A 458 -11.94 7.47 -16.15
N SER A 459 -12.98 6.80 -15.64
CA SER A 459 -14.26 7.40 -15.28
C SER A 459 -14.98 6.52 -14.26
N LEU A 460 -15.49 7.14 -13.21
CA LEU A 460 -16.40 6.58 -12.22
C LEU A 460 -17.65 7.43 -12.18
N VAL A 461 -18.79 6.83 -12.42
CA VAL A 461 -20.10 7.48 -12.31
C VAL A 461 -20.84 6.93 -11.09
N ALA A 462 -21.39 7.82 -10.26
CA ALA A 462 -22.22 7.48 -9.11
C ALA A 462 -23.70 7.79 -9.38
N ARG A 463 -24.59 7.06 -8.72
CA ARG A 463 -26.04 7.28 -8.78
C ARG A 463 -26.64 7.33 -7.38
N GLU A 464 -27.70 8.10 -7.24
CA GLU A 464 -28.49 8.15 -6.02
C GLU A 464 -29.18 6.81 -5.75
N VAL A 465 -29.19 6.40 -4.46
CA VAL A 465 -29.80 5.16 -3.99
C VAL A 465 -30.74 5.45 -2.81
N SER A 466 -31.85 4.71 -2.75
CA SER A 466 -32.81 4.76 -1.63
C SER A 466 -32.67 3.52 -0.72
N ALA A 467 -33.14 3.63 0.52
CA ALA A 467 -33.15 2.52 1.47
C ALA A 467 -34.03 1.34 1.01
N GLU A 468 -35.05 1.59 0.22
CA GLU A 468 -35.91 0.55 -0.35
C GLU A 468 -35.16 -0.36 -1.32
N GLN A 469 -34.25 0.20 -2.11
CA GLN A 469 -33.42 -0.54 -3.06
C GLN A 469 -32.36 -1.41 -2.37
N LEU A 470 -32.03 -1.13 -1.12
CA LEU A 470 -31.06 -1.89 -0.30
C LEU A 470 -31.71 -2.94 0.60
N SER A 471 -33.04 -3.02 0.65
CA SER A 471 -33.75 -3.97 1.51
C SER A 471 -33.63 -5.41 0.96
N PRO A 472 -33.21 -6.41 1.78
CA PRO A 472 -33.21 -7.82 1.38
C PRO A 472 -34.66 -8.27 1.18
N GLY A 473 -35.05 -8.56 -0.04
CA GLY A 473 -36.39 -9.06 -0.37
C GLY A 473 -37.19 -8.23 -1.36
N GLY A 474 -36.59 -7.21 -1.95
CA GLY A 474 -37.19 -6.41 -3.02
C GLY A 474 -37.30 -7.12 -4.37
N GLY A 475 -37.62 -8.44 -4.37
CA GLY A 475 -37.82 -9.20 -5.59
C GLY A 475 -39.11 -8.92 -6.36
N ASP A 476 -40.01 -8.13 -5.80
CA ASP A 476 -41.21 -7.64 -6.49
C ASP A 476 -41.10 -6.13 -6.72
N SER A 477 -40.21 -5.73 -7.60
CA SER A 477 -40.24 -4.36 -8.13
C SER A 477 -41.43 -4.25 -9.08
N LEU A 478 -42.62 -4.00 -8.52
CA LEU A 478 -43.74 -3.51 -9.30
C LEU A 478 -43.38 -2.12 -9.82
N LEU A 479 -42.85 -2.06 -11.03
CA LEU A 479 -42.65 -0.79 -11.73
C LEU A 479 -44.04 -0.21 -12.06
N ARG A 480 -44.41 0.89 -11.42
CA ARG A 480 -45.58 1.66 -11.79
C ARG A 480 -45.20 2.62 -12.92
N VAL A 481 -45.80 2.42 -14.06
CA VAL A 481 -45.71 3.42 -15.16
C VAL A 481 -46.59 4.60 -14.79
N GLU A 482 -46.00 5.73 -14.45
CA GLU A 482 -46.72 6.99 -14.26
C GLU A 482 -46.67 7.78 -15.58
N TRP A 483 -47.87 8.09 -16.09
CA TRP A 483 -48.04 8.94 -17.26
C TRP A 483 -48.05 10.40 -16.81
N GLY A 484 -46.97 11.13 -17.10
CA GLY A 484 -46.93 12.58 -16.90
C GLY A 484 -47.36 13.31 -18.18
N VAL A 485 -48.09 14.38 -18.04
CA VAL A 485 -48.41 15.28 -19.17
C VAL A 485 -47.12 16.04 -19.50
N VAL A 486 -46.49 15.69 -20.62
CA VAL A 486 -45.40 16.51 -21.16
C VAL A 486 -46.04 17.76 -21.79
N ALA A 487 -45.76 18.92 -21.23
CA ALA A 487 -46.16 20.19 -21.82
C ALA A 487 -45.39 20.39 -23.15
N GLY A 488 -45.98 19.97 -24.22
CA GLY A 488 -45.42 20.18 -25.55
C GLY A 488 -45.70 21.59 -26.03
N SER A 489 -44.69 22.27 -26.52
CA SER A 489 -44.83 23.48 -27.33
C SER A 489 -45.55 23.10 -28.63
N GLY A 490 -46.79 23.39 -28.77
CA GLY A 490 -47.79 23.40 -29.82
C GLY A 490 -47.42 23.12 -31.30
N ALA A 491 -46.60 22.15 -31.60
CA ALA A 491 -46.39 21.61 -32.96
C ALA A 491 -47.01 20.21 -33.01
N GLY A 492 -47.83 19.96 -33.97
CA GLY A 492 -48.76 18.84 -34.10
C GLY A 492 -48.13 17.45 -33.83
N VAL A 493 -49.00 16.59 -33.27
CA VAL A 493 -48.67 15.20 -32.91
C VAL A 493 -48.21 14.45 -34.15
N GLY A 494 -46.89 14.14 -34.24
CA GLY A 494 -46.34 13.24 -35.22
C GLY A 494 -46.88 11.82 -35.03
N SER A 495 -46.79 10.99 -36.07
CA SER A 495 -47.23 9.61 -36.00
C SER A 495 -46.36 8.78 -35.05
N PHE A 496 -47.02 8.04 -34.13
CA PHE A 496 -46.34 7.07 -33.25
C PHE A 496 -46.52 5.65 -33.80
N ARG A 497 -45.53 4.76 -33.53
CA ARG A 497 -45.61 3.34 -33.80
C ARG A 497 -45.25 2.53 -32.55
N TRP A 498 -45.90 1.38 -32.43
CA TRP A 498 -45.58 0.44 -31.34
C TRP A 498 -44.29 -0.28 -31.62
N TRP A 499 -43.41 -0.42 -30.62
CA TRP A 499 -42.11 -1.10 -30.77
C TRP A 499 -42.23 -2.54 -31.26
N GLY A 500 -43.29 -3.24 -30.92
CA GLY A 500 -43.56 -4.62 -31.37
C GLY A 500 -43.94 -4.76 -32.86
N GLU A 501 -44.21 -3.65 -33.55
CA GLU A 501 -44.61 -3.65 -34.99
C GLU A 501 -43.42 -3.38 -35.93
N VAL A 502 -42.22 -3.08 -35.35
CA VAL A 502 -41.00 -2.79 -36.13
C VAL A 502 -40.11 -4.02 -36.14
N ALA A 503 -40.25 -4.88 -37.16
CA ALA A 503 -39.33 -5.99 -37.35
C ALA A 503 -37.95 -5.47 -37.80
N GLY A 504 -36.95 -5.59 -36.92
CA GLY A 504 -35.53 -5.31 -37.17
C GLY A 504 -35.09 -3.91 -36.82
N GLY A 505 -34.67 -3.72 -35.58
CA GLY A 505 -33.78 -2.78 -34.91
C GLY A 505 -33.30 -1.49 -35.57
N GLY A 506 -34.13 -0.75 -36.26
CA GLY A 506 -33.78 0.53 -36.85
C GLY A 506 -34.74 1.64 -36.43
N VAL A 507 -34.20 2.72 -35.85
CA VAL A 507 -34.94 3.95 -35.56
C VAL A 507 -35.28 4.61 -36.88
N VAL A 508 -36.52 4.44 -37.37
CA VAL A 508 -37.04 5.19 -38.49
C VAL A 508 -37.79 6.40 -37.93
N GLY A 509 -37.34 7.58 -38.32
CA GLY A 509 -37.76 8.89 -37.85
C GLY A 509 -39.23 9.06 -37.52
N SER A 510 -39.57 8.87 -36.26
CA SER A 510 -40.81 9.27 -35.65
C SER A 510 -40.48 10.03 -34.38
N ASP A 511 -41.22 11.11 -34.10
CA ASP A 511 -40.96 12.05 -33.01
C ASP A 511 -41.22 11.47 -31.62
N ALA A 512 -41.65 10.21 -31.47
CA ALA A 512 -41.81 9.52 -30.18
C ALA A 512 -41.76 7.99 -30.35
N VAL A 513 -41.10 7.31 -29.45
CA VAL A 513 -41.07 5.84 -29.31
C VAL A 513 -41.80 5.48 -28.00
N VAL A 514 -42.83 4.67 -28.11
CA VAL A 514 -43.58 4.18 -26.95
C VAL A 514 -43.19 2.74 -26.67
N PHE A 515 -42.66 2.48 -25.50
CA PHE A 515 -42.35 1.13 -25.04
C PHE A 515 -43.60 0.53 -24.37
N VAL A 516 -43.98 -0.65 -24.78
CA VAL A 516 -44.97 -1.48 -24.08
C VAL A 516 -44.20 -2.61 -23.37
N CYS A 517 -44.20 -2.60 -22.05
CA CYS A 517 -43.83 -3.80 -21.30
C CYS A 517 -44.86 -4.90 -21.60
N PRO A 518 -44.49 -6.09 -22.08
CA PRO A 518 -45.43 -7.21 -22.10
C PRO A 518 -45.86 -7.51 -20.66
N ASP A 519 -47.16 -7.75 -20.49
CA ASP A 519 -47.75 -8.21 -19.25
C ASP A 519 -46.97 -9.46 -18.76
N VAL A 520 -46.26 -9.32 -17.64
CA VAL A 520 -45.72 -10.44 -16.89
C VAL A 520 -46.86 -10.99 -16.04
N SER A 521 -47.79 -11.64 -16.68
CA SER A 521 -48.79 -12.48 -16.01
C SER A 521 -48.41 -13.92 -16.23
N GLY A 522 -47.78 -14.54 -15.19
CA GLY A 522 -47.43 -15.94 -15.17
C GLY A 522 -46.60 -16.27 -13.97
#